data_c75f702df22801f5d3859a4cd0dca670
#
_entry.id   c75f702df22801f5d3859a4cd0dca670
#
_cell.length_a   1.000
_cell.length_b   1.000
_cell.length_c   1.000
_cell.angle_alpha   90.00
_cell.angle_beta   90.00
_cell.angle_gamma   90.00
#
_symmetry.space_group_name_H-M   'P 1'
#
loop_
_entity.id
_entity.type
_entity.pdbx_description
1 polymer ?
#
loop_
_entity_poly.entity_id
_entity_poly.type
_entity_poly.pdbx_seq_one_letter_code
_entity_poly.pdbx_strand_id
1 'polypeptide(L)'
;MNISPLAGHPAPAGMLLDVPALIAAYYDEVPDPAARLERVSFGTSGHRGSAFDRTFNEHHVLAISEAICRYRRTHSIDGPLFLGIDTHALSAPACATALEVLAAHGVNVMLAEHDEYTPTPAVSHAIVCYNRGRITGLADGIVMTPSHNPPADGGFKYNPPNGGGADTAVTSWIEASANELLERKLQGVQRIPHEQALRAPTTHRHDYLNAYVDDLASVVDLEAVSAAGLRIGVDPLGGAGVHYWPRIAERYRIDLTVVNDAVDPTFRFMTVDWDGRIRMDPSSRYAMQRLIGFKDDFDIAVACDTDHDRHGIVCRSAGLMPSNDYLAVSIHHLFRHRPEWRAELAVGKTVVSSALIDRVTGKLGRRLYEVPVGFKWFADGLARGELGFCGEESAGATFLRRNGETWTTDKDGIAAALLAAEITAREGRDPGEVYAALTRELGRPANGRVEAHASPAQKKILSALSPEQVKGDSLAGEKIQSIITRAPGNDAPIGGVKVSTETGWFAARPSGTEDIYKIYGESFGGREQLDRILAEAQTIVDAALALGAHAHEGSSR
;
A
#
# COMPACT_ATOMS: atom_id res chain seq x y z
N MET A 1 19.11 -5.60 -11.32
CA MET A 1 18.04 -6.62 -11.26
C MET A 1 18.13 -7.52 -12.47
N ASN A 2 18.03 -8.84 -12.30
CA ASN A 2 17.86 -9.76 -13.41
C ASN A 2 16.36 -9.78 -13.77
N ILE A 3 16.03 -9.20 -14.92
CA ILE A 3 14.65 -9.20 -15.42
C ILE A 3 14.37 -10.57 -16.03
N SER A 4 13.22 -11.17 -15.66
CA SER A 4 12.78 -12.46 -16.20
C SER A 4 12.61 -12.41 -17.72
N PRO A 5 13.00 -13.46 -18.46
CA PRO A 5 12.71 -13.54 -19.90
C PRO A 5 11.21 -13.51 -20.24
N LEU A 6 10.35 -13.85 -19.28
CA LEU A 6 8.89 -13.83 -19.45
C LEU A 6 8.25 -12.47 -19.09
N ALA A 7 9.03 -11.50 -18.57
CA ALA A 7 8.50 -10.22 -18.14
C ALA A 7 7.77 -9.47 -19.28
N GLY A 8 6.53 -9.08 -19.04
CA GLY A 8 5.65 -8.43 -20.00
C GLY A 8 4.97 -9.37 -20.99
N HIS A 9 5.17 -10.68 -20.89
CA HIS A 9 4.49 -11.69 -21.71
C HIS A 9 3.36 -12.38 -20.93
N PRO A 10 2.33 -12.91 -21.62
CA PRO A 10 1.29 -13.71 -20.96
C PRO A 10 1.89 -14.90 -20.22
N ALA A 11 1.33 -15.20 -19.04
CA ALA A 11 1.78 -16.32 -18.23
C ALA A 11 1.53 -17.66 -18.95
N PRO A 12 2.54 -18.56 -19.10
CA PRO A 12 2.34 -19.90 -19.61
C PRO A 12 1.36 -20.70 -18.74
N ALA A 13 0.58 -21.62 -19.34
CA ALA A 13 -0.39 -22.44 -18.62
C ALA A 13 0.19 -23.19 -17.41
N GLY A 14 1.44 -23.65 -17.49
CA GLY A 14 2.14 -24.34 -16.38
C GLY A 14 2.53 -23.45 -15.21
N MET A 15 2.38 -22.12 -15.32
CA MET A 15 2.59 -21.17 -14.20
C MET A 15 1.30 -20.86 -13.46
N LEU A 16 0.14 -21.24 -14.01
CA LEU A 16 -1.13 -20.91 -13.40
C LEU A 16 -1.33 -21.70 -12.10
N LEU A 17 -1.89 -21.03 -11.13
CA LEU A 17 -2.17 -21.57 -9.81
C LEU A 17 -3.16 -22.75 -9.88
N ASP A 18 -2.86 -23.85 -9.20
CA ASP A 18 -3.83 -24.89 -8.86
C ASP A 18 -4.63 -24.44 -7.64
N VAL A 19 -5.76 -23.79 -7.89
CA VAL A 19 -6.60 -23.22 -6.83
C VAL A 19 -7.16 -24.27 -5.88
N PRO A 20 -7.69 -25.43 -6.34
CA PRO A 20 -8.11 -26.51 -5.45
C PRO A 20 -6.99 -27.01 -4.53
N ALA A 21 -5.78 -27.20 -5.05
CA ALA A 21 -4.64 -27.62 -4.24
C ALA A 21 -4.24 -26.57 -3.19
N LEU A 22 -4.28 -25.27 -3.56
CA LEU A 22 -3.99 -24.18 -2.62
C LEU A 22 -5.01 -24.12 -1.48
N ILE A 23 -6.30 -24.28 -1.79
CA ILE A 23 -7.37 -24.27 -0.78
C ILE A 23 -7.24 -25.50 0.13
N ALA A 24 -6.91 -26.69 -0.40
CA ALA A 24 -6.64 -27.86 0.41
C ALA A 24 -5.47 -27.62 1.37
N ALA A 25 -4.35 -27.09 0.87
CA ALA A 25 -3.20 -26.75 1.70
C ALA A 25 -3.53 -25.71 2.81
N TYR A 26 -4.45 -24.77 2.54
CA TYR A 26 -4.89 -23.79 3.55
C TYR A 26 -5.50 -24.48 4.80
N TYR A 27 -6.26 -25.54 4.62
CA TYR A 27 -6.89 -26.29 5.73
C TYR A 27 -6.03 -27.42 6.28
N ASP A 28 -5.22 -28.09 5.45
CA ASP A 28 -4.52 -29.31 5.80
C ASP A 28 -3.10 -29.06 6.34
N GLU A 29 -2.43 -27.99 5.88
CA GLU A 29 -1.06 -27.69 6.30
C GLU A 29 -1.04 -26.96 7.65
N VAL A 30 -0.14 -27.42 8.54
CA VAL A 30 0.02 -26.87 9.89
C VAL A 30 1.36 -26.17 9.99
N PRO A 31 1.41 -24.89 10.39
CA PRO A 31 2.68 -24.17 10.55
C PRO A 31 3.48 -24.72 11.74
N ASP A 32 4.79 -24.78 11.60
CA ASP A 32 5.71 -25.05 12.71
C ASP A 32 6.07 -23.73 13.42
N PRO A 33 5.59 -23.46 14.63
CA PRO A 33 5.89 -22.24 15.36
C PRO A 33 7.37 -22.09 15.74
N ALA A 34 8.19 -23.15 15.63
CA ALA A 34 9.64 -23.08 15.78
C ALA A 34 10.34 -22.55 14.51
N ALA A 35 9.71 -22.70 13.35
CA ALA A 35 10.20 -22.18 12.08
C ALA A 35 9.85 -20.69 11.96
N ARG A 36 10.87 -19.81 11.97
CA ARG A 36 10.67 -18.35 11.96
C ARG A 36 9.77 -17.86 10.81
N LEU A 37 9.87 -18.44 9.64
CA LEU A 37 9.12 -18.02 8.45
C LEU A 37 7.65 -18.45 8.51
N GLU A 38 7.34 -19.49 9.31
CA GLU A 38 5.99 -20.00 9.47
C GLU A 38 5.23 -19.36 10.67
N ARG A 39 5.80 -18.31 11.26
CA ARG A 39 5.15 -17.52 12.33
C ARG A 39 4.32 -16.39 11.75
N VAL A 40 3.35 -15.94 12.54
CA VAL A 40 2.66 -14.67 12.22
C VAL A 40 3.68 -13.53 12.24
N SER A 41 3.73 -12.76 11.17
CA SER A 41 4.55 -11.56 11.04
C SER A 41 3.81 -10.51 10.22
N PHE A 42 3.50 -9.36 10.85
CA PHE A 42 2.92 -8.23 10.16
C PHE A 42 4.05 -7.39 9.53
N GLY A 43 4.13 -7.44 8.21
CA GLY A 43 5.06 -6.59 7.47
C GLY A 43 4.65 -5.11 7.47
N THR A 44 4.89 -4.43 6.37
CA THR A 44 4.51 -3.01 6.22
C THR A 44 2.97 -2.83 6.26
N SER A 45 2.23 -3.84 5.81
CA SER A 45 0.77 -3.78 5.69
C SER A 45 0.16 -5.20 5.77
N GLY A 46 0.01 -5.72 6.99
CA GLY A 46 -0.62 -7.01 7.25
C GLY A 46 0.33 -8.22 7.23
N HIS A 47 -0.19 -9.36 7.67
CA HIS A 47 0.45 -10.67 7.55
C HIS A 47 0.12 -11.26 6.17
N ARG A 48 1.13 -11.75 5.44
CA ARG A 48 0.98 -12.32 4.09
C ARG A 48 1.84 -13.56 3.92
N GLY A 49 1.41 -14.46 3.07
CA GLY A 49 2.16 -15.66 2.73
C GLY A 49 1.35 -16.64 1.89
N SER A 50 1.89 -17.82 1.65
CA SER A 50 1.23 -18.89 0.91
C SER A 50 0.92 -20.10 1.80
N ALA A 51 -0.20 -20.76 1.52
CA ALA A 51 -0.55 -22.01 2.21
C ALA A 51 0.42 -23.14 1.85
N PHE A 52 0.95 -23.16 0.63
CA PHE A 52 1.96 -24.12 0.20
C PHE A 52 3.26 -24.04 1.00
N ASP A 53 3.62 -22.84 1.44
CA ASP A 53 4.83 -22.59 2.23
C ASP A 53 4.56 -22.61 3.75
N ARG A 54 3.33 -22.92 4.17
CA ARG A 54 2.85 -22.87 5.57
C ARG A 54 3.05 -21.49 6.22
N THR A 55 3.00 -20.43 5.41
CA THR A 55 3.16 -19.04 5.87
C THR A 55 1.86 -18.26 5.90
N PHE A 56 0.76 -18.81 5.34
CA PHE A 56 -0.59 -18.28 5.46
C PHE A 56 -1.62 -19.41 5.31
N ASN A 57 -2.18 -19.89 6.40
CA ASN A 57 -3.21 -20.94 6.40
C ASN A 57 -4.23 -20.74 7.53
N GLU A 58 -5.16 -21.69 7.71
CA GLU A 58 -6.24 -21.59 8.70
C GLU A 58 -5.71 -21.31 10.10
N HIS A 59 -4.61 -21.94 10.51
CA HIS A 59 -4.03 -21.76 11.85
C HIS A 59 -3.60 -20.32 12.11
N HIS A 60 -3.02 -19.64 11.11
CA HIS A 60 -2.64 -18.23 11.19
C HIS A 60 -3.88 -17.35 11.35
N VAL A 61 -4.90 -17.58 10.53
CA VAL A 61 -6.13 -16.78 10.56
C VAL A 61 -6.88 -16.96 11.87
N LEU A 62 -6.97 -18.19 12.40
CA LEU A 62 -7.53 -18.47 13.73
C LEU A 62 -6.79 -17.73 14.83
N ALA A 63 -5.46 -17.82 14.83
CA ALA A 63 -4.62 -17.17 15.84
C ALA A 63 -4.72 -15.64 15.79
N ILE A 64 -4.66 -15.05 14.58
CA ILE A 64 -4.75 -13.60 14.39
C ILE A 64 -6.14 -13.09 14.79
N SER A 65 -7.21 -13.78 14.38
CA SER A 65 -8.59 -13.38 14.71
C SER A 65 -8.86 -13.43 16.21
N GLU A 66 -8.40 -14.48 16.90
CA GLU A 66 -8.45 -14.57 18.38
C GLU A 66 -7.64 -13.44 19.04
N ALA A 67 -6.43 -13.16 18.53
CA ALA A 67 -5.59 -12.08 19.03
C ALA A 67 -6.29 -10.71 18.87
N ILE A 68 -6.95 -10.46 17.75
CA ILE A 68 -7.73 -9.23 17.52
C ILE A 68 -8.92 -9.15 18.49
N CYS A 69 -9.66 -10.24 18.73
CA CYS A 69 -10.73 -10.26 19.73
C CYS A 69 -10.23 -9.90 21.12
N ARG A 70 -9.04 -10.38 21.49
CA ARG A 70 -8.37 -10.03 22.78
C ARG A 70 -7.93 -8.56 22.79
N TYR A 71 -7.34 -8.08 21.69
CA TYR A 71 -6.91 -6.69 21.54
C TYR A 71 -8.10 -5.75 21.69
N ARG A 72 -9.21 -6.00 20.98
CA ARG A 72 -10.45 -5.20 21.07
C ARG A 72 -10.96 -5.10 22.50
N ARG A 73 -11.02 -6.21 23.24
CA ARG A 73 -11.45 -6.22 24.66
C ARG A 73 -10.53 -5.40 25.54
N THR A 74 -9.21 -5.54 25.35
CA THR A 74 -8.21 -4.83 26.17
C THR A 74 -8.23 -3.32 25.93
N HIS A 75 -8.58 -2.90 24.70
CA HIS A 75 -8.59 -1.49 24.28
C HIS A 75 -9.99 -0.89 24.19
N SER A 76 -11.02 -1.59 24.70
CA SER A 76 -12.42 -1.11 24.71
C SER A 76 -12.94 -0.74 23.30
N ILE A 77 -12.56 -1.52 22.27
CA ILE A 77 -13.09 -1.40 20.93
C ILE A 77 -14.34 -2.29 20.86
N ASP A 78 -15.52 -1.70 20.99
CA ASP A 78 -16.79 -2.39 21.16
C ASP A 78 -17.83 -2.06 20.07
N GLY A 79 -17.46 -1.24 19.09
CA GLY A 79 -18.27 -1.00 17.90
C GLY A 79 -18.23 -2.15 16.88
N PRO A 80 -18.87 -1.98 15.71
CA PRO A 80 -18.84 -3.00 14.66
C PRO A 80 -17.44 -3.18 14.07
N LEU A 81 -17.17 -4.40 13.57
CA LEU A 81 -15.98 -4.72 12.80
C LEU A 81 -16.37 -4.84 11.33
N PHE A 82 -15.81 -3.99 10.47
CA PHE A 82 -15.99 -4.04 9.03
C PHE A 82 -15.04 -5.07 8.41
N LEU A 83 -15.56 -6.07 7.67
CA LEU A 83 -14.78 -7.17 7.12
C LEU A 83 -14.90 -7.21 5.60
N GLY A 84 -13.78 -6.91 4.92
CA GLY A 84 -13.66 -6.91 3.46
C GLY A 84 -12.80 -8.05 2.93
N ILE A 85 -13.02 -8.41 1.66
CA ILE A 85 -12.23 -9.42 0.94
C ILE A 85 -11.83 -8.90 -0.45
N ASP A 86 -10.67 -9.31 -0.92
CA ASP A 86 -10.28 -9.16 -2.32
C ASP A 86 -10.56 -10.44 -3.12
N THR A 87 -10.04 -10.53 -4.34
CA THR A 87 -10.30 -11.60 -5.30
C THR A 87 -9.29 -12.75 -5.27
N HIS A 88 -8.30 -12.73 -4.37
CA HIS A 88 -7.36 -13.85 -4.22
C HIS A 88 -8.05 -15.12 -3.71
N ALA A 89 -7.55 -16.29 -4.15
CA ALA A 89 -8.12 -17.57 -3.83
C ALA A 89 -8.28 -17.84 -2.33
N LEU A 90 -7.35 -17.37 -1.50
CA LEU A 90 -7.35 -17.56 -0.05
C LEU A 90 -8.21 -16.54 0.72
N SER A 91 -8.69 -15.46 0.09
CA SER A 91 -9.42 -14.40 0.79
C SER A 91 -10.78 -14.87 1.31
N ALA A 92 -11.53 -15.63 0.53
CA ALA A 92 -12.83 -16.18 0.97
C ALA A 92 -12.69 -17.25 2.07
N PRO A 93 -11.80 -18.26 1.98
CA PRO A 93 -11.53 -19.18 3.09
C PRO A 93 -11.08 -18.47 4.37
N ALA A 94 -10.19 -17.49 4.26
CA ALA A 94 -9.71 -16.72 5.40
C ALA A 94 -10.83 -15.88 6.05
N CYS A 95 -11.71 -15.29 5.25
CA CYS A 95 -12.88 -14.57 5.73
C CYS A 95 -13.83 -15.49 6.51
N ALA A 96 -14.10 -16.70 5.99
CA ALA A 96 -14.93 -17.69 6.66
C ALA A 96 -14.34 -18.08 8.02
N THR A 97 -13.04 -18.41 8.07
CA THR A 97 -12.33 -18.75 9.31
C THR A 97 -12.34 -17.61 10.33
N ALA A 98 -12.11 -16.37 9.88
CA ALA A 98 -12.14 -15.20 10.78
C ALA A 98 -13.55 -14.96 11.33
N LEU A 99 -14.60 -15.08 10.51
CA LEU A 99 -15.98 -14.91 10.93
C LEU A 99 -16.38 -15.89 12.03
N GLU A 100 -15.92 -17.16 11.95
CA GLU A 100 -16.18 -18.18 12.97
C GLU A 100 -15.65 -17.78 14.35
N VAL A 101 -14.46 -17.16 14.39
CA VAL A 101 -13.85 -16.67 15.63
C VAL A 101 -14.55 -15.40 16.11
N LEU A 102 -14.77 -14.44 15.24
CA LEU A 102 -15.42 -13.17 15.58
C LEU A 102 -16.83 -13.39 16.12
N ALA A 103 -17.61 -14.24 15.48
CA ALA A 103 -18.96 -14.59 15.92
C ALA A 103 -18.96 -15.34 17.26
N ALA A 104 -17.99 -16.23 17.51
CA ALA A 104 -17.85 -16.91 18.81
C ALA A 104 -17.57 -15.93 19.96
N HIS A 105 -16.91 -14.80 19.65
CA HIS A 105 -16.66 -13.70 20.62
C HIS A 105 -17.80 -12.67 20.69
N GLY A 106 -18.88 -12.83 19.94
CA GLY A 106 -20.00 -11.88 19.92
C GLY A 106 -19.65 -10.54 19.30
N VAL A 107 -18.66 -10.48 18.43
CA VAL A 107 -18.30 -9.26 17.68
C VAL A 107 -19.36 -8.99 16.62
N ASN A 108 -19.88 -7.75 16.56
CA ASN A 108 -20.75 -7.32 15.48
C ASN A 108 -19.94 -7.15 14.19
N VAL A 109 -20.08 -8.10 13.24
CA VAL A 109 -19.34 -8.12 11.98
C VAL A 109 -20.21 -7.57 10.86
N MET A 110 -19.67 -6.65 10.05
CA MET A 110 -20.29 -6.10 8.86
C MET A 110 -19.67 -6.74 7.62
N LEU A 111 -20.36 -7.75 7.03
CA LEU A 111 -19.99 -8.36 5.76
C LEU A 111 -20.60 -7.56 4.59
N ALA A 112 -19.99 -7.65 3.42
CA ALA A 112 -20.56 -7.02 2.23
C ALA A 112 -21.92 -7.63 1.87
N GLU A 113 -22.87 -6.78 1.42
CA GLU A 113 -24.09 -7.24 0.79
C GLU A 113 -23.77 -8.04 -0.48
N HIS A 114 -24.60 -9.02 -0.80
CA HIS A 114 -24.46 -9.87 -1.99
C HIS A 114 -23.11 -10.60 -2.13
N ASP A 115 -22.36 -10.77 -1.01
CA ASP A 115 -21.01 -11.35 -0.98
C ASP A 115 -20.02 -10.62 -1.93
N GLU A 116 -20.19 -9.29 -2.05
CA GLU A 116 -19.39 -8.43 -2.91
C GLU A 116 -17.94 -8.33 -2.42
N TYR A 117 -17.00 -8.23 -3.35
CA TYR A 117 -15.62 -7.89 -3.02
C TYR A 117 -15.54 -6.47 -2.45
N THR A 118 -14.61 -6.26 -1.53
CA THR A 118 -14.54 -4.98 -0.83
C THR A 118 -13.12 -4.41 -0.88
N PRO A 119 -12.89 -3.33 -1.64
CA PRO A 119 -11.63 -2.61 -1.65
C PRO A 119 -11.18 -2.15 -0.27
N THR A 120 -9.87 -2.18 0.00
CA THR A 120 -9.29 -1.63 1.25
C THR A 120 -9.78 -0.22 1.56
N PRO A 121 -9.83 0.75 0.60
CA PRO A 121 -10.35 2.08 0.87
C PRO A 121 -11.84 2.09 1.25
N ALA A 122 -12.66 1.16 0.77
CA ALA A 122 -14.07 1.09 1.15
C ALA A 122 -14.25 0.67 2.61
N VAL A 123 -13.38 -0.22 3.13
CA VAL A 123 -13.35 -0.58 4.56
C VAL A 123 -12.88 0.61 5.40
N SER A 124 -11.79 1.28 4.99
CA SER A 124 -11.30 2.49 5.66
C SER A 124 -12.37 3.59 5.70
N HIS A 125 -13.05 3.84 4.58
CA HIS A 125 -14.16 4.79 4.49
C HIS A 125 -15.30 4.44 5.45
N ALA A 126 -15.71 3.17 5.51
CA ALA A 126 -16.78 2.72 6.41
C ALA A 126 -16.42 2.98 7.88
N ILE A 127 -15.17 2.65 8.29
CA ILE A 127 -14.68 2.90 9.65
C ILE A 127 -14.68 4.41 9.95
N VAL A 128 -14.11 5.24 9.08
CA VAL A 128 -14.02 6.69 9.26
C VAL A 128 -15.40 7.31 9.34
N CYS A 129 -16.31 6.92 8.45
CA CYS A 129 -17.69 7.44 8.45
C CYS A 129 -18.44 7.02 9.71
N TYR A 130 -18.32 5.76 10.14
CA TYR A 130 -18.96 5.29 11.37
C TYR A 130 -18.43 5.99 12.61
N ASN A 131 -17.11 6.16 12.72
CA ASN A 131 -16.46 6.74 13.88
C ASN A 131 -16.55 8.27 13.98
N ARG A 132 -17.03 8.94 12.92
CA ARG A 132 -17.13 10.39 12.89
C ARG A 132 -17.97 10.93 14.06
N GLY A 133 -17.35 11.76 14.91
CA GLY A 133 -17.97 12.35 16.10
C GLY A 133 -18.19 11.38 17.27
N ARG A 134 -17.72 10.14 17.18
CA ARG A 134 -17.77 9.15 18.28
C ARG A 134 -16.48 9.15 19.08
N ILE A 135 -16.63 8.90 20.38
CA ILE A 135 -15.50 8.69 21.32
C ILE A 135 -15.57 7.31 22.02
N THR A 136 -16.69 6.61 21.87
CA THR A 136 -16.96 5.25 22.38
C THR A 136 -17.74 4.47 21.34
N GLY A 137 -17.80 3.15 21.46
CA GLY A 137 -18.47 2.31 20.48
C GLY A 137 -17.77 2.35 19.11
N LEU A 138 -16.44 2.50 19.12
CA LEU A 138 -15.67 2.72 17.91
C LEU A 138 -15.56 1.43 17.09
N ALA A 139 -15.77 1.59 15.78
CA ALA A 139 -15.57 0.56 14.78
C ALA A 139 -14.09 0.41 14.41
N ASP A 140 -13.74 -0.78 13.96
CA ASP A 140 -12.47 -1.15 13.35
C ASP A 140 -12.72 -2.06 12.15
N GLY A 141 -11.67 -2.61 11.52
CA GLY A 141 -11.87 -3.47 10.35
C GLY A 141 -10.76 -4.46 10.07
N ILE A 142 -11.10 -5.42 9.24
CA ILE A 142 -10.19 -6.42 8.69
C ILE A 142 -10.37 -6.44 7.18
N VAL A 143 -9.26 -6.57 6.44
CA VAL A 143 -9.30 -6.82 4.99
C VAL A 143 -8.49 -8.07 4.69
N MET A 144 -9.15 -9.08 4.11
CA MET A 144 -8.51 -10.31 3.64
C MET A 144 -7.94 -10.06 2.25
N THR A 145 -6.64 -9.78 2.19
CA THR A 145 -5.93 -9.43 0.97
C THR A 145 -4.42 -9.52 1.12
N PRO A 146 -3.70 -10.10 0.15
CA PRO A 146 -2.26 -9.95 0.03
C PRO A 146 -1.86 -8.76 -0.87
N SER A 147 -2.81 -7.85 -1.23
CA SER A 147 -2.62 -6.73 -2.16
C SER A 147 -2.17 -7.24 -3.55
N HIS A 148 -1.14 -6.68 -4.15
CA HIS A 148 -0.61 -7.03 -5.47
C HIS A 148 0.28 -8.29 -5.52
N ASN A 149 0.32 -9.07 -4.43
CA ASN A 149 1.15 -10.29 -4.35
C ASN A 149 0.70 -11.37 -5.35
N PRO A 150 1.54 -12.38 -5.63
CA PRO A 150 1.19 -13.47 -6.53
C PRO A 150 -0.10 -14.21 -6.15
N PRO A 151 -0.76 -14.89 -7.11
CA PRO A 151 -2.05 -15.57 -6.92
C PRO A 151 -2.08 -16.61 -5.78
N ALA A 152 -0.93 -17.22 -5.46
CA ALA A 152 -0.82 -18.23 -4.39
C ALA A 152 -0.77 -17.63 -2.97
N ASP A 153 -0.68 -16.31 -2.86
CA ASP A 153 -0.60 -15.66 -1.56
C ASP A 153 -2.00 -15.36 -1.00
N GLY A 154 -2.09 -15.38 0.32
CA GLY A 154 -3.18 -14.81 1.09
C GLY A 154 -2.66 -13.71 2.01
N GLY A 155 -3.56 -12.93 2.57
CA GLY A 155 -3.17 -11.84 3.45
C GLY A 155 -4.27 -11.43 4.43
N PHE A 156 -3.85 -10.86 5.54
CA PHE A 156 -4.71 -10.40 6.62
C PHE A 156 -4.24 -9.02 7.08
N LYS A 157 -5.03 -7.99 6.82
CA LYS A 157 -4.80 -6.61 7.29
C LYS A 157 -5.76 -6.29 8.42
N TYR A 158 -5.30 -5.52 9.41
CA TYR A 158 -6.14 -4.97 10.47
C TYR A 158 -6.09 -3.45 10.44
N ASN A 159 -7.25 -2.82 10.47
CA ASN A 159 -7.44 -1.38 10.50
C ASN A 159 -8.09 -0.99 11.84
N PRO A 160 -7.34 -0.41 12.79
CA PRO A 160 -7.87 0.08 14.07
C PRO A 160 -8.87 1.24 13.89
N PRO A 161 -9.45 1.78 14.99
CA PRO A 161 -10.51 2.79 14.91
C PRO A 161 -10.17 4.09 14.16
N ASN A 162 -8.90 4.39 13.92
CA ASN A 162 -8.53 5.51 13.05
C ASN A 162 -8.75 5.22 11.55
N GLY A 163 -9.09 3.98 11.18
CA GLY A 163 -9.43 3.55 9.81
C GLY A 163 -8.24 3.25 8.90
N GLY A 164 -7.01 3.56 9.30
CA GLY A 164 -5.79 3.27 8.55
C GLY A 164 -5.16 1.93 8.91
N GLY A 165 -4.06 1.57 8.26
CA GLY A 165 -3.31 0.38 8.63
C GLY A 165 -2.77 0.46 10.06
N ALA A 166 -2.81 -0.65 10.79
CA ALA A 166 -2.37 -0.73 12.17
C ALA A 166 -0.89 -0.32 12.34
N ASP A 167 -0.61 0.49 13.34
CA ASP A 167 0.75 0.89 13.67
C ASP A 167 1.60 -0.25 14.25
N THR A 168 2.87 0.03 14.52
CA THR A 168 3.82 -1.01 14.99
C THR A 168 3.47 -1.51 16.39
N ALA A 169 2.90 -0.68 17.27
CA ALA A 169 2.53 -1.11 18.62
C ALA A 169 1.35 -2.10 18.56
N VAL A 170 0.35 -1.80 17.74
CA VAL A 170 -0.82 -2.67 17.50
C VAL A 170 -0.39 -3.98 16.84
N THR A 171 0.38 -3.91 15.76
CA THR A 171 0.79 -5.12 15.02
C THR A 171 1.69 -6.02 15.86
N SER A 172 2.65 -5.46 16.62
CA SER A 172 3.52 -6.25 17.51
C SER A 172 2.74 -6.94 18.63
N TRP A 173 1.70 -6.29 19.17
CA TRP A 173 0.83 -6.89 20.18
C TRP A 173 0.05 -8.08 19.62
N ILE A 174 -0.53 -7.91 18.40
CA ILE A 174 -1.29 -8.97 17.71
C ILE A 174 -0.35 -10.12 17.35
N GLU A 175 0.83 -9.83 16.78
CA GLU A 175 1.86 -10.84 16.46
C GLU A 175 2.25 -11.67 17.68
N ALA A 176 2.56 -11.03 18.80
CA ALA A 176 2.97 -11.71 20.02
C ALA A 176 1.86 -12.63 20.53
N SER A 177 0.61 -12.13 20.58
CA SER A 177 -0.55 -12.91 21.03
C SER A 177 -0.89 -14.07 20.08
N ALA A 178 -0.84 -13.85 18.78
CA ALA A 178 -1.11 -14.87 17.78
C ALA A 178 -0.03 -15.96 17.78
N ASN A 179 1.24 -15.60 17.89
CA ASN A 179 2.34 -16.55 17.96
C ASN A 179 2.31 -17.40 19.25
N GLU A 180 1.91 -16.80 20.39
CA GLU A 180 1.67 -17.57 21.61
C GLU A 180 0.57 -18.63 21.41
N LEU A 181 -0.50 -18.28 20.69
CA LEU A 181 -1.57 -19.23 20.36
C LEU A 181 -1.08 -20.37 19.46
N LEU A 182 -0.26 -20.07 18.44
CA LEU A 182 0.35 -21.09 17.58
C LEU A 182 1.24 -22.05 18.38
N GLU A 183 2.11 -21.52 19.27
CA GLU A 183 2.96 -22.32 20.16
C GLU A 183 2.14 -23.25 21.07
N ARG A 184 0.95 -22.82 21.50
CA ARG A 184 0.00 -23.59 22.28
C ARG A 184 -0.95 -24.45 21.44
N LYS A 185 -0.68 -24.63 20.15
CA LYS A 185 -1.53 -25.41 19.23
C LYS A 185 -2.99 -24.94 19.26
N LEU A 186 -3.18 -23.62 19.21
CA LEU A 186 -4.46 -22.91 19.23
C LEU A 186 -5.33 -23.14 20.49
N GLN A 187 -4.74 -23.61 21.59
CA GLN A 187 -5.48 -23.74 22.86
C GLN A 187 -5.97 -22.38 23.32
N GLY A 188 -7.28 -22.25 23.51
CA GLY A 188 -7.95 -21.02 23.92
C GLY A 188 -8.51 -20.19 22.77
N VAL A 189 -8.36 -20.60 21.51
CA VAL A 189 -9.10 -20.05 20.39
C VAL A 189 -10.55 -20.53 20.47
N GLN A 190 -11.49 -19.58 20.37
CA GLN A 190 -12.92 -19.89 20.33
C GLN A 190 -13.43 -19.75 18.90
N ARG A 191 -14.15 -20.74 18.40
CA ARG A 191 -14.81 -20.70 17.09
C ARG A 191 -16.14 -21.42 17.12
N ILE A 192 -17.05 -21.03 16.24
CA ILE A 192 -18.29 -21.72 15.96
C ILE A 192 -18.33 -22.12 14.48
N PRO A 193 -19.11 -23.18 14.09
CA PRO A 193 -19.20 -23.55 12.69
C PRO A 193 -19.61 -22.38 11.78
N HIS A 194 -19.03 -22.31 10.58
CA HIS A 194 -19.23 -21.21 9.64
C HIS A 194 -20.71 -20.91 9.35
N GLU A 195 -21.52 -21.95 9.11
CA GLU A 195 -22.96 -21.76 8.90
C GLU A 195 -23.68 -21.14 10.11
N GLN A 196 -23.22 -21.44 11.31
CA GLN A 196 -23.75 -20.85 12.53
C GLN A 196 -23.28 -19.40 12.66
N ALA A 197 -22.02 -19.12 12.31
CA ALA A 197 -21.46 -17.78 12.31
C ALA A 197 -22.19 -16.85 11.32
N LEU A 198 -22.50 -17.34 10.12
CA LEU A 198 -23.30 -16.59 9.13
C LEU A 198 -24.71 -16.22 9.62
N ARG A 199 -25.31 -17.05 10.48
CA ARG A 199 -26.67 -16.84 11.05
C ARG A 199 -26.64 -16.20 12.43
N ALA A 200 -25.47 -15.90 12.96
CA ALA A 200 -25.33 -15.29 14.27
C ALA A 200 -26.01 -13.90 14.29
N PRO A 201 -26.67 -13.51 15.40
CA PRO A 201 -27.31 -12.20 15.51
C PRO A 201 -26.30 -11.04 15.45
N THR A 202 -25.01 -11.35 15.53
CA THR A 202 -23.89 -10.40 15.44
C THR A 202 -23.33 -10.31 14.02
N THR A 203 -23.81 -11.10 13.06
CA THR A 203 -23.38 -11.02 11.66
C THR A 203 -24.38 -10.21 10.86
N HIS A 204 -23.94 -9.09 10.33
CA HIS A 204 -24.75 -8.12 9.60
C HIS A 204 -24.24 -7.95 8.17
N ARG A 205 -25.07 -7.32 7.32
CA ARG A 205 -24.69 -6.94 5.97
C ARG A 205 -24.55 -5.42 5.89
N HIS A 206 -23.59 -4.98 5.07
CA HIS A 206 -23.31 -3.56 4.83
C HIS A 206 -23.08 -3.31 3.34
N ASP A 207 -23.72 -2.30 2.81
CA ASP A 207 -23.56 -1.86 1.42
C ASP A 207 -22.30 -0.98 1.28
N TYR A 208 -21.14 -1.63 1.20
CA TYR A 208 -19.86 -0.92 1.00
C TYR A 208 -19.81 -0.20 -0.34
N LEU A 209 -20.34 -0.83 -1.40
CA LEU A 209 -20.25 -0.34 -2.76
C LEU A 209 -20.98 1.02 -2.89
N ASN A 210 -22.27 1.06 -2.59
CA ASN A 210 -23.01 2.31 -2.76
C ASN A 210 -22.61 3.36 -1.72
N ALA A 211 -22.33 2.98 -0.47
CA ALA A 211 -21.86 3.91 0.56
C ALA A 211 -20.57 4.64 0.15
N TYR A 212 -19.62 3.91 -0.46
CA TYR A 212 -18.39 4.48 -0.95
C TYR A 212 -18.60 5.30 -2.24
N VAL A 213 -19.30 4.72 -3.23
CA VAL A 213 -19.48 5.36 -4.54
C VAL A 213 -20.29 6.64 -4.43
N ASP A 214 -21.39 6.66 -3.65
CA ASP A 214 -22.23 7.85 -3.52
C ASP A 214 -21.50 9.04 -2.85
N ASP A 215 -20.47 8.77 -2.05
CA ASP A 215 -19.69 9.78 -1.34
C ASP A 215 -18.45 10.26 -2.11
N LEU A 216 -18.07 9.60 -3.24
CA LEU A 216 -16.87 9.93 -4.03
C LEU A 216 -16.82 11.38 -4.52
N ALA A 217 -17.97 12.01 -4.83
CA ALA A 217 -18.03 13.41 -5.26
C ALA A 217 -17.58 14.39 -4.16
N SER A 218 -17.54 13.94 -2.90
CA SER A 218 -17.01 14.75 -1.79
C SER A 218 -15.48 14.86 -1.80
N VAL A 219 -14.78 13.96 -2.51
CA VAL A 219 -13.30 13.92 -2.57
C VAL A 219 -12.75 14.26 -3.95
N VAL A 220 -13.41 13.80 -5.03
CA VAL A 220 -13.02 14.09 -6.43
C VAL A 220 -14.11 14.95 -7.09
N ASP A 221 -13.71 15.89 -7.95
CA ASP A 221 -14.64 16.73 -8.71
C ASP A 221 -15.20 15.99 -9.93
N LEU A 222 -16.10 15.04 -9.64
CA LEU A 222 -16.71 14.19 -10.67
C LEU A 222 -17.68 14.95 -11.58
N GLU A 223 -18.16 16.14 -11.16
CA GLU A 223 -18.94 17.03 -12.01
C GLU A 223 -18.07 17.59 -13.15
N ALA A 224 -16.86 18.06 -12.82
CA ALA A 224 -15.91 18.52 -13.85
C ALA A 224 -15.50 17.39 -14.79
N VAL A 225 -15.28 16.17 -14.27
CA VAL A 225 -14.94 14.99 -15.10
C VAL A 225 -16.09 14.66 -16.07
N SER A 226 -17.32 14.60 -15.58
CA SER A 226 -18.51 14.34 -16.40
C SER A 226 -18.71 15.41 -17.48
N ALA A 227 -18.58 16.70 -17.10
CA ALA A 227 -18.75 17.82 -18.03
C ALA A 227 -17.67 17.87 -19.13
N ALA A 228 -16.48 17.38 -18.86
CA ALA A 228 -15.37 17.35 -19.83
C ALA A 228 -15.57 16.29 -20.92
N GLY A 229 -16.43 15.29 -20.71
CA GLY A 229 -16.69 14.22 -21.68
C GLY A 229 -15.47 13.38 -22.00
N LEU A 230 -14.57 13.18 -21.02
CA LEU A 230 -13.35 12.38 -21.18
C LEU A 230 -13.70 10.89 -21.35
N ARG A 231 -13.01 10.22 -22.27
CA ARG A 231 -13.02 8.77 -22.38
C ARG A 231 -11.99 8.19 -21.43
N ILE A 232 -12.46 7.45 -20.41
CA ILE A 232 -11.62 6.90 -19.35
C ILE A 232 -11.53 5.39 -19.50
N GLY A 233 -10.32 4.85 -19.62
CA GLY A 233 -10.07 3.41 -19.55
C GLY A 233 -9.72 2.98 -18.14
N VAL A 234 -10.27 1.86 -17.65
CA VAL A 234 -9.96 1.33 -16.33
C VAL A 234 -9.63 -0.15 -16.41
N ASP A 235 -8.50 -0.54 -15.85
CA ASP A 235 -8.15 -1.95 -15.60
C ASP A 235 -8.09 -2.19 -14.07
N PRO A 236 -9.10 -2.88 -13.49
CA PRO A 236 -9.08 -3.23 -12.07
C PRO A 236 -8.06 -4.35 -11.75
N LEU A 237 -7.29 -4.82 -12.72
CA LEU A 237 -6.36 -5.94 -12.62
C LEU A 237 -6.98 -7.19 -11.96
N GLY A 238 -8.29 -7.41 -12.20
CA GLY A 238 -9.08 -8.48 -11.63
C GLY A 238 -9.35 -8.34 -10.13
N GLY A 239 -9.20 -7.13 -9.58
CA GLY A 239 -9.30 -6.85 -8.15
C GLY A 239 -10.69 -6.49 -7.65
N ALA A 240 -10.78 -6.19 -6.36
CA ALA A 240 -12.01 -6.00 -5.59
C ALA A 240 -12.91 -4.85 -6.07
N GLY A 241 -12.37 -3.92 -6.85
CA GLY A 241 -13.15 -2.79 -7.38
C GLY A 241 -13.85 -3.10 -8.72
N VAL A 242 -13.82 -4.32 -9.22
CA VAL A 242 -14.38 -4.67 -10.54
C VAL A 242 -15.82 -4.19 -10.74
N HIS A 243 -16.66 -4.24 -9.71
CA HIS A 243 -18.05 -3.76 -9.76
C HIS A 243 -18.20 -2.30 -9.31
N TYR A 244 -17.19 -1.72 -8.66
CA TYR A 244 -17.19 -0.30 -8.28
C TYR A 244 -17.10 0.62 -9.50
N TRP A 245 -16.25 0.28 -10.47
CA TRP A 245 -16.02 1.11 -11.66
C TRP A 245 -17.26 1.29 -12.54
N PRO A 246 -18.02 0.23 -12.91
CA PRO A 246 -19.30 0.40 -13.62
C PRO A 246 -20.30 1.23 -12.82
N ARG A 247 -20.36 1.05 -11.49
CA ARG A 247 -21.25 1.81 -10.63
C ARG A 247 -20.87 3.29 -10.55
N ILE A 248 -19.58 3.62 -10.54
CA ILE A 248 -19.06 5.00 -10.64
C ILE A 248 -19.49 5.62 -11.98
N ALA A 249 -19.28 4.91 -13.09
CA ALA A 249 -19.68 5.36 -14.43
C ALA A 249 -21.17 5.70 -14.49
N GLU A 250 -22.02 4.81 -14.02
CA GLU A 250 -23.47 5.00 -13.95
C GLU A 250 -23.87 6.18 -13.05
N ARG A 251 -23.35 6.20 -11.83
CA ARG A 251 -23.73 7.18 -10.80
C ARG A 251 -23.41 8.61 -11.21
N TYR A 252 -22.25 8.80 -11.83
CA TYR A 252 -21.71 10.12 -12.19
C TYR A 252 -21.81 10.45 -13.67
N ARG A 253 -22.37 9.55 -14.49
CA ARG A 253 -22.53 9.71 -15.94
C ARG A 253 -21.19 10.03 -16.64
N ILE A 254 -20.17 9.22 -16.31
CA ILE A 254 -18.82 9.35 -16.85
C ILE A 254 -18.67 8.32 -17.95
N ASP A 255 -18.05 8.68 -19.07
CA ASP A 255 -17.65 7.75 -20.15
C ASP A 255 -16.43 6.95 -19.69
N LEU A 256 -16.69 5.87 -18.97
CA LEU A 256 -15.70 4.99 -18.37
C LEU A 256 -15.88 3.57 -18.91
N THR A 257 -14.81 3.01 -19.47
CA THR A 257 -14.77 1.64 -19.97
C THR A 257 -13.85 0.79 -19.10
N VAL A 258 -14.39 -0.27 -18.50
CA VAL A 258 -13.59 -1.32 -17.86
C VAL A 258 -13.01 -2.22 -18.95
N VAL A 259 -11.68 -2.19 -19.13
CA VAL A 259 -11.01 -2.94 -20.22
C VAL A 259 -10.82 -4.42 -19.91
N ASN A 260 -10.99 -4.80 -18.65
CA ASN A 260 -10.96 -6.19 -18.19
C ASN A 260 -11.82 -6.34 -16.95
N ASP A 261 -12.98 -6.96 -17.09
CA ASP A 261 -13.93 -7.23 -16.01
C ASP A 261 -13.80 -8.66 -15.43
N ALA A 262 -12.82 -9.44 -15.92
CA ALA A 262 -12.62 -10.81 -15.47
C ALA A 262 -12.11 -10.87 -14.04
N VAL A 263 -12.79 -11.66 -13.20
CA VAL A 263 -12.30 -12.11 -11.90
C VAL A 263 -11.92 -13.58 -12.02
N ASP A 264 -10.64 -13.86 -11.85
CA ASP A 264 -10.09 -15.22 -11.91
C ASP A 264 -8.95 -15.33 -10.90
N PRO A 265 -9.08 -16.18 -9.87
CA PRO A 265 -8.07 -16.28 -8.81
C PRO A 265 -6.72 -16.81 -9.28
N THR A 266 -6.59 -17.28 -10.53
CA THR A 266 -5.28 -17.58 -11.15
C THR A 266 -4.64 -16.35 -11.78
N PHE A 267 -5.40 -15.25 -11.97
CA PHE A 267 -4.99 -14.01 -12.67
C PHE A 267 -4.33 -14.28 -14.04
N ARG A 268 -4.82 -15.29 -14.76
CA ARG A 268 -4.27 -15.74 -16.07
C ARG A 268 -4.26 -14.66 -17.14
N PHE A 269 -5.07 -13.60 -17.00
CA PHE A 269 -5.13 -12.46 -17.91
C PHE A 269 -3.98 -11.48 -17.72
N MET A 270 -3.22 -11.60 -16.64
CA MET A 270 -2.05 -10.75 -16.38
C MET A 270 -0.84 -11.18 -17.19
N THR A 271 0.03 -10.22 -17.49
CA THR A 271 1.38 -10.49 -17.96
C THR A 271 2.32 -10.71 -16.78
N VAL A 272 3.34 -11.52 -17.00
CA VAL A 272 4.36 -11.83 -15.98
C VAL A 272 5.15 -10.57 -15.63
N ASP A 273 5.39 -10.35 -14.35
CA ASP A 273 6.15 -9.20 -13.88
C ASP A 273 7.67 -9.43 -13.99
N TRP A 274 8.44 -8.39 -13.65
CA TRP A 274 9.91 -8.36 -13.77
C TRP A 274 10.61 -9.55 -13.08
N ASP A 275 10.05 -10.07 -11.99
CA ASP A 275 10.60 -11.17 -11.18
C ASP A 275 10.20 -12.57 -11.69
N GLY A 276 9.46 -12.64 -12.79
CA GLY A 276 9.00 -13.91 -13.35
C GLY A 276 7.73 -14.47 -12.70
N ARG A 277 7.00 -13.67 -11.90
CA ARG A 277 5.74 -14.04 -11.25
C ARG A 277 4.57 -13.25 -11.83
N ILE A 278 3.36 -13.74 -11.64
CA ILE A 278 2.15 -12.95 -11.86
C ILE A 278 2.00 -12.02 -10.65
N ARG A 279 1.94 -10.71 -10.90
CA ARG A 279 1.68 -9.68 -9.89
C ARG A 279 0.69 -8.65 -10.43
N MET A 280 -0.20 -8.18 -9.59
CA MET A 280 -1.20 -7.16 -9.95
C MET A 280 -0.72 -5.77 -9.51
N ASP A 281 0.53 -5.43 -9.86
CA ASP A 281 1.17 -4.17 -9.49
C ASP A 281 0.94 -3.08 -10.54
N PRO A 282 0.10 -2.05 -10.27
CA PRO A 282 -0.21 -0.99 -11.21
C PRO A 282 0.96 -0.01 -11.44
N SER A 283 2.04 -0.12 -10.67
CA SER A 283 3.28 0.63 -10.89
C SER A 283 4.27 -0.08 -11.83
N SER A 284 4.05 -1.38 -12.09
CA SER A 284 4.93 -2.17 -12.94
C SER A 284 4.57 -2.05 -14.41
N ARG A 285 5.53 -1.58 -15.23
CA ARG A 285 5.36 -1.56 -16.68
C ARG A 285 5.12 -2.94 -17.30
N TYR A 286 5.54 -4.00 -16.64
CA TYR A 286 5.38 -5.37 -17.11
C TYR A 286 3.96 -5.90 -16.82
N ALA A 287 3.43 -5.67 -15.62
CA ALA A 287 2.06 -6.02 -15.26
C ALA A 287 1.04 -5.18 -16.05
N MET A 288 1.38 -3.93 -16.37
CA MET A 288 0.50 -2.95 -17.02
C MET A 288 0.50 -2.99 -18.56
N GLN A 289 1.11 -4.01 -19.20
CA GLN A 289 1.26 -4.07 -20.67
C GLN A 289 -0.06 -3.91 -21.42
N ARG A 290 -1.15 -4.52 -20.92
CA ARG A 290 -2.48 -4.39 -21.54
C ARG A 290 -2.91 -2.93 -21.59
N LEU A 291 -2.92 -2.26 -20.43
CA LEU A 291 -3.43 -0.88 -20.35
C LEU A 291 -2.52 0.12 -21.05
N ILE A 292 -1.21 -0.10 -21.02
CA ILE A 292 -0.24 0.70 -21.80
C ILE A 292 -0.53 0.59 -23.31
N GLY A 293 -0.96 -0.59 -23.78
CA GLY A 293 -1.36 -0.81 -25.16
C GLY A 293 -2.56 0.02 -25.62
N PHE A 294 -3.44 0.43 -24.69
CA PHE A 294 -4.62 1.25 -24.94
C PHE A 294 -4.40 2.76 -24.71
N LYS A 295 -3.17 3.23 -24.50
CA LYS A 295 -2.87 4.63 -24.14
C LYS A 295 -3.45 5.67 -25.10
N ASP A 296 -3.60 5.33 -26.38
CA ASP A 296 -4.10 6.23 -27.43
C ASP A 296 -5.62 6.11 -27.63
N ASP A 297 -6.26 5.10 -27.04
CA ASP A 297 -7.72 4.86 -27.17
C ASP A 297 -8.53 5.69 -26.17
N PHE A 298 -7.93 6.11 -25.06
CA PHE A 298 -8.53 6.89 -23.98
C PHE A 298 -7.86 8.26 -23.81
N ASP A 299 -8.56 9.19 -23.21
CA ASP A 299 -7.97 10.49 -22.81
C ASP A 299 -7.11 10.35 -21.57
N ILE A 300 -7.50 9.42 -20.69
CA ILE A 300 -6.73 8.93 -19.55
C ILE A 300 -7.08 7.47 -19.29
N ALA A 301 -6.10 6.65 -18.94
CA ALA A 301 -6.36 5.29 -18.50
C ALA A 301 -5.74 5.03 -17.13
N VAL A 302 -6.41 4.24 -16.30
CA VAL A 302 -6.05 4.03 -14.89
C VAL A 302 -6.18 2.55 -14.50
N ALA A 303 -5.40 2.14 -13.51
CA ALA A 303 -5.52 0.81 -12.91
C ALA A 303 -5.40 0.88 -11.40
N CYS A 304 -5.91 -0.16 -10.74
CA CYS A 304 -5.68 -0.40 -9.32
C CYS A 304 -5.20 -1.83 -9.10
N ASP A 305 -4.47 -2.05 -7.99
CA ASP A 305 -4.12 -3.40 -7.56
C ASP A 305 -5.33 -4.17 -7.00
N THR A 306 -5.11 -5.40 -6.56
CA THR A 306 -6.20 -6.32 -6.24
C THR A 306 -7.14 -5.80 -5.15
N ASP A 307 -6.63 -5.14 -4.13
CA ASP A 307 -7.45 -4.53 -3.07
C ASP A 307 -7.65 -3.03 -3.22
N HIS A 308 -7.28 -2.47 -4.39
CA HIS A 308 -7.51 -1.08 -4.79
C HIS A 308 -6.92 -0.04 -3.84
N ASP A 309 -5.83 -0.37 -3.15
CA ASP A 309 -5.10 0.60 -2.32
C ASP A 309 -3.98 1.32 -3.10
N ARG A 310 -3.68 0.89 -4.33
CA ARG A 310 -2.68 1.49 -5.23
C ARG A 310 -3.29 1.89 -6.56
N HIS A 311 -2.60 2.83 -7.23
CA HIS A 311 -3.01 3.36 -8.53
C HIS A 311 -1.91 3.21 -9.59
N GLY A 312 -2.32 3.05 -10.85
CA GLY A 312 -1.48 3.20 -12.03
C GLY A 312 -2.13 4.18 -12.99
N ILE A 313 -1.37 5.13 -13.51
CA ILE A 313 -1.86 6.17 -14.40
C ILE A 313 -1.16 6.07 -15.75
N VAL A 314 -1.93 5.90 -16.81
CA VAL A 314 -1.44 5.82 -18.18
C VAL A 314 -1.95 7.04 -18.96
N CYS A 315 -1.03 7.91 -19.37
CA CYS A 315 -1.29 9.13 -20.12
C CYS A 315 -0.91 8.94 -21.59
N ARG A 316 -1.57 9.66 -22.49
CA ARG A 316 -1.14 9.73 -23.90
C ARG A 316 0.26 10.31 -24.00
N SER A 317 0.56 11.36 -23.24
CA SER A 317 1.83 12.09 -23.33
C SER A 317 3.03 11.36 -22.73
N ALA A 318 2.81 10.49 -21.71
CA ALA A 318 3.87 9.88 -20.92
C ALA A 318 3.84 8.34 -20.88
N GLY A 319 2.75 7.70 -21.35
CA GLY A 319 2.51 6.29 -21.08
C GLY A 319 2.24 6.05 -19.60
N LEU A 320 2.73 4.94 -19.04
CA LEU A 320 2.64 4.67 -17.60
C LEU A 320 3.52 5.66 -16.82
N MET A 321 2.88 6.50 -16.00
CA MET A 321 3.58 7.46 -15.15
C MET A 321 4.25 6.76 -13.96
N PRO A 322 5.51 7.10 -13.65
CA PRO A 322 6.10 6.73 -12.36
C PRO A 322 5.28 7.31 -11.20
N SER A 323 5.10 6.52 -10.13
CA SER A 323 4.29 6.93 -8.96
C SER A 323 4.72 8.28 -8.39
N ASN A 324 6.02 8.48 -8.17
CA ASN A 324 6.55 9.75 -7.65
C ASN A 324 6.19 10.97 -8.51
N ASP A 325 6.16 10.79 -9.82
CA ASP A 325 5.84 11.87 -10.77
C ASP A 325 4.36 12.24 -10.64
N TYR A 326 3.49 11.22 -10.54
CA TYR A 326 2.06 11.44 -10.36
C TYR A 326 1.73 12.03 -8.97
N LEU A 327 2.42 11.59 -7.89
CA LEU A 327 2.24 12.20 -6.57
C LEU A 327 2.55 13.71 -6.59
N ALA A 328 3.63 14.13 -7.25
CA ALA A 328 3.98 15.55 -7.38
C ALA A 328 2.91 16.34 -8.13
N VAL A 329 2.35 15.79 -9.21
CA VAL A 329 1.24 16.38 -9.98
C VAL A 329 -0.03 16.46 -9.12
N SER A 330 -0.38 15.41 -8.41
CA SER A 330 -1.55 15.33 -7.53
C SER A 330 -1.50 16.41 -6.43
N ILE A 331 -0.36 16.54 -5.75
CA ILE A 331 -0.15 17.56 -4.73
C ILE A 331 -0.29 18.96 -5.34
N HIS A 332 0.36 19.22 -6.48
CA HIS A 332 0.28 20.51 -7.17
C HIS A 332 -1.17 20.88 -7.51
N HIS A 333 -1.94 19.92 -8.03
CA HIS A 333 -3.33 20.13 -8.39
C HIS A 333 -4.22 20.36 -7.16
N LEU A 334 -4.20 19.45 -6.19
CA LEU A 334 -5.10 19.47 -5.04
C LEU A 334 -4.96 20.78 -4.24
N PHE A 335 -3.75 21.16 -3.87
CA PHE A 335 -3.54 22.38 -3.05
C PHE A 335 -3.85 23.69 -3.79
N ARG A 336 -4.07 23.66 -5.11
CA ARG A 336 -4.52 24.81 -5.91
C ARG A 336 -6.03 24.80 -6.16
N HIS A 337 -6.68 23.61 -6.13
CA HIS A 337 -8.08 23.46 -6.51
C HIS A 337 -8.98 23.02 -5.32
N ARG A 338 -8.48 23.13 -4.10
CA ARG A 338 -9.26 22.88 -2.86
C ARG A 338 -9.29 24.14 -2.00
N PRO A 339 -10.15 25.13 -2.36
CA PRO A 339 -10.16 26.46 -1.69
C PRO A 339 -10.59 26.38 -0.22
N GLU A 340 -11.32 25.34 0.17
CA GLU A 340 -11.76 25.12 1.56
C GLU A 340 -10.66 24.48 2.44
N TRP A 341 -9.55 24.04 1.83
CA TRP A 341 -8.46 23.45 2.57
C TRP A 341 -7.69 24.51 3.35
N ARG A 342 -7.56 24.30 4.66
CA ARG A 342 -6.84 25.22 5.56
C ARG A 342 -5.38 25.41 5.12
N ALA A 343 -4.84 26.59 5.38
CA ALA A 343 -3.47 26.93 4.99
C ALA A 343 -2.40 26.06 5.70
N GLU A 344 -2.70 25.56 6.88
CA GLU A 344 -1.81 24.77 7.73
C GLU A 344 -1.68 23.31 7.31
N LEU A 345 -2.55 22.82 6.41
CA LEU A 345 -2.51 21.44 5.94
C LEU A 345 -1.16 21.11 5.35
N ALA A 346 -0.58 20.02 5.83
CA ALA A 346 0.72 19.53 5.38
C ALA A 346 0.58 18.50 4.25
N VAL A 347 1.69 18.27 3.55
CA VAL A 347 1.89 17.22 2.56
C VAL A 347 2.68 16.10 3.19
N GLY A 348 2.11 14.88 3.22
CA GLY A 348 2.77 13.67 3.72
C GLY A 348 3.51 12.90 2.62
N LYS A 349 4.77 12.54 2.86
CA LYS A 349 5.55 11.63 2.02
C LYS A 349 6.45 10.71 2.83
N THR A 350 6.95 9.62 2.24
CA THR A 350 7.97 8.78 2.88
C THR A 350 9.38 9.30 2.60
N VAL A 351 10.34 8.90 3.45
CA VAL A 351 11.76 9.28 3.31
C VAL A 351 12.40 8.84 1.99
N VAL A 352 11.79 7.91 1.27
CA VAL A 352 12.27 7.38 -0.02
C VAL A 352 11.46 7.90 -1.22
N SER A 353 10.42 8.70 -0.99
CA SER A 353 9.68 9.39 -2.05
C SER A 353 10.48 10.56 -2.61
N SER A 354 10.19 10.96 -3.86
CA SER A 354 10.93 11.98 -4.60
C SER A 354 11.03 13.33 -3.87
N ALA A 355 12.18 13.97 -3.94
CA ALA A 355 12.39 15.35 -3.50
C ALA A 355 11.74 16.39 -4.44
N LEU A 356 11.20 15.98 -5.60
CA LEU A 356 10.33 16.86 -6.39
C LEU A 356 9.08 17.24 -5.58
N ILE A 357 8.58 16.33 -4.72
CA ILE A 357 7.48 16.62 -3.79
C ILE A 357 7.86 17.75 -2.83
N ASP A 358 9.11 17.77 -2.33
CA ASP A 358 9.61 18.84 -1.46
C ASP A 358 9.57 20.19 -2.17
N ARG A 359 10.03 20.22 -3.44
CA ARG A 359 10.06 21.42 -4.27
C ARG A 359 8.65 21.94 -4.58
N VAL A 360 7.73 21.02 -4.92
CA VAL A 360 6.30 21.36 -5.14
C VAL A 360 5.67 21.88 -3.86
N THR A 361 5.90 21.21 -2.73
CA THR A 361 5.38 21.61 -1.41
C THR A 361 5.89 22.99 -1.01
N GLY A 362 7.20 23.26 -1.19
CA GLY A 362 7.81 24.55 -0.94
C GLY A 362 7.22 25.66 -1.84
N LYS A 363 7.03 25.39 -3.15
CA LYS A 363 6.39 26.32 -4.09
C LYS A 363 4.95 26.67 -3.67
N LEU A 364 4.23 25.71 -3.10
CA LEU A 364 2.87 25.92 -2.60
C LEU A 364 2.82 26.60 -1.21
N GLY A 365 3.97 26.86 -0.58
CA GLY A 365 4.04 27.42 0.77
C GLY A 365 3.48 26.48 1.83
N ARG A 366 3.55 25.18 1.62
CA ARG A 366 2.99 24.18 2.54
C ARG A 366 4.08 23.49 3.35
N ARG A 367 3.71 22.96 4.51
CA ARG A 367 4.61 22.17 5.37
C ARG A 367 4.73 20.74 4.83
N LEU A 368 5.95 20.22 4.79
CA LEU A 368 6.22 18.82 4.50
C LEU A 368 6.16 18.00 5.79
N TYR A 369 5.56 16.82 5.71
CA TYR A 369 5.51 15.81 6.78
C TYR A 369 6.16 14.51 6.26
N GLU A 370 7.48 14.39 6.44
CA GLU A 370 8.25 13.26 5.95
C GLU A 370 8.38 12.19 7.03
N VAL A 371 7.99 10.94 6.72
CA VAL A 371 7.90 9.82 7.66
C VAL A 371 8.66 8.59 7.15
N PRO A 372 8.91 7.57 8.00
CA PRO A 372 9.46 6.29 7.52
C PRO A 372 8.56 5.64 6.47
N VAL A 373 9.08 4.64 5.75
CA VAL A 373 8.28 3.85 4.81
C VAL A 373 7.14 3.14 5.54
N GLY A 374 5.94 3.25 4.99
CA GLY A 374 4.72 2.66 5.52
C GLY A 374 3.61 3.68 5.72
N PHE A 375 2.48 3.44 5.05
CA PHE A 375 1.35 4.39 5.02
C PHE A 375 0.71 4.63 6.40
N LYS A 376 0.83 3.66 7.31
CA LYS A 376 0.35 3.73 8.69
C LYS A 376 0.80 4.99 9.47
N TRP A 377 1.93 5.58 9.09
CA TRP A 377 2.45 6.79 9.73
C TRP A 377 1.65 8.05 9.42
N PHE A 378 0.77 8.00 8.41
CA PHE A 378 -0.09 9.11 8.03
C PHE A 378 -1.49 9.05 8.66
N ALA A 379 -1.93 7.86 9.09
CA ALA A 379 -3.32 7.60 9.49
C ALA A 379 -3.84 8.60 10.54
N ASP A 380 -3.08 8.83 11.61
CA ASP A 380 -3.48 9.77 12.66
C ASP A 380 -3.52 11.23 12.20
N GLY A 381 -2.56 11.65 11.37
CA GLY A 381 -2.53 13.00 10.82
C GLY A 381 -3.68 13.27 9.85
N LEU A 382 -4.07 12.26 9.05
CA LEU A 382 -5.26 12.28 8.20
C LEU A 382 -6.54 12.32 9.05
N ALA A 383 -6.64 11.45 10.06
CA ALA A 383 -7.81 11.40 10.95
C ALA A 383 -8.05 12.71 11.70
N ARG A 384 -6.96 13.43 12.08
CA ARG A 384 -7.05 14.76 12.72
C ARG A 384 -7.21 15.92 11.72
N GLY A 385 -7.19 15.64 10.41
CA GLY A 385 -7.24 16.68 9.37
C GLY A 385 -6.04 17.64 9.43
N GLU A 386 -4.85 17.12 9.71
CA GLU A 386 -3.57 17.86 9.72
C GLU A 386 -2.81 17.69 8.40
N LEU A 387 -3.09 16.61 7.67
CA LEU A 387 -2.48 16.25 6.40
C LEU A 387 -3.53 16.35 5.29
N GLY A 388 -3.27 17.18 4.29
CA GLY A 388 -4.17 17.34 3.14
C GLY A 388 -4.01 16.22 2.10
N PHE A 389 -2.79 15.76 1.92
CA PHE A 389 -2.41 14.68 1.01
C PHE A 389 -1.31 13.84 1.64
N CYS A 390 -1.37 12.53 1.42
CA CYS A 390 -0.31 11.59 1.77
C CYS A 390 -0.06 10.62 0.63
N GLY A 391 1.23 10.32 0.36
CA GLY A 391 1.59 9.38 -0.71
C GLY A 391 2.92 8.67 -0.48
N GLU A 392 3.03 7.49 -1.09
CA GLU A 392 4.22 6.64 -1.11
C GLU A 392 4.66 6.35 -2.54
N GLU A 393 5.95 6.18 -2.74
CA GLU A 393 6.55 5.80 -4.02
C GLU A 393 6.03 4.46 -4.57
N SER A 394 5.41 3.65 -3.71
CA SER A 394 4.77 2.37 -4.05
C SER A 394 3.38 2.52 -4.69
N ALA A 395 3.02 3.72 -5.15
CA ALA A 395 1.75 4.06 -5.77
C ALA A 395 0.53 4.07 -4.82
N GLY A 396 0.74 4.19 -3.51
CA GLY A 396 -0.32 4.40 -2.54
C GLY A 396 -0.50 5.89 -2.24
N ALA A 397 -1.72 6.39 -2.26
CA ALA A 397 -2.05 7.77 -1.88
C ALA A 397 -3.46 7.88 -1.32
N THR A 398 -3.69 8.88 -0.49
CA THR A 398 -5.02 9.40 -0.16
C THR A 398 -4.97 10.88 0.16
N PHE A 399 -6.11 11.54 0.18
CA PHE A 399 -6.23 12.97 0.44
C PHE A 399 -7.60 13.30 1.05
N LEU A 400 -7.70 14.48 1.63
CA LEU A 400 -8.93 14.92 2.29
C LEU A 400 -10.06 15.18 1.27
N ARG A 401 -11.30 15.18 1.77
CA ARG A 401 -12.47 15.65 1.06
C ARG A 401 -12.27 17.09 0.57
N ARG A 402 -13.06 17.52 -0.38
CA ARG A 402 -13.03 18.88 -0.93
C ARG A 402 -13.25 19.94 0.14
N ASN A 403 -14.07 19.64 1.16
CA ASN A 403 -14.32 20.51 2.32
C ASN A 403 -13.25 20.43 3.42
N GLY A 404 -12.19 19.64 3.23
CA GLY A 404 -11.10 19.48 4.21
C GLY A 404 -11.35 18.45 5.32
N GLU A 405 -12.49 17.74 5.30
CA GLU A 405 -12.74 16.62 6.22
C GLU A 405 -11.99 15.35 5.76
N THR A 406 -11.79 14.41 6.69
CA THR A 406 -11.18 13.12 6.39
C THR A 406 -12.05 12.30 5.44
N TRP A 407 -11.41 11.77 4.38
CA TRP A 407 -12.00 10.82 3.44
C TRP A 407 -11.73 9.38 3.88
N THR A 408 -10.50 8.91 3.66
CA THR A 408 -9.96 7.66 4.17
C THR A 408 -8.65 7.95 4.90
N THR A 409 -8.21 7.04 5.74
CA THR A 409 -6.92 7.12 6.44
C THR A 409 -5.97 5.99 6.00
N ASP A 410 -6.47 5.07 5.17
CA ASP A 410 -5.65 4.16 4.37
C ASP A 410 -5.56 4.66 2.93
N LYS A 411 -4.68 4.06 2.14
CA LYS A 411 -4.49 4.36 0.72
C LYS A 411 -5.77 4.11 -0.08
N ASP A 412 -6.02 4.97 -1.05
CA ASP A 412 -7.18 4.91 -1.92
C ASP A 412 -6.78 5.03 -3.39
N GLY A 413 -6.64 3.89 -4.05
CA GLY A 413 -6.30 3.82 -5.46
C GLY A 413 -7.44 4.33 -6.36
N ILE A 414 -8.70 4.15 -5.96
CA ILE A 414 -9.87 4.59 -6.75
C ILE A 414 -9.92 6.12 -6.79
N ALA A 415 -9.87 6.78 -5.64
CA ALA A 415 -9.87 8.24 -5.57
C ALA A 415 -8.64 8.83 -6.26
N ALA A 416 -7.45 8.23 -6.09
CA ALA A 416 -6.23 8.66 -6.76
C ALA A 416 -6.30 8.48 -8.28
N ALA A 417 -6.91 7.40 -8.76
CA ALA A 417 -7.13 7.16 -10.19
C ALA A 417 -8.13 8.18 -10.79
N LEU A 418 -9.25 8.42 -10.12
CA LEU A 418 -10.24 9.42 -10.56
C LEU A 418 -9.69 10.85 -10.51
N LEU A 419 -8.75 11.14 -9.61
CA LEU A 419 -8.05 12.43 -9.57
C LEU A 419 -7.28 12.70 -10.88
N ALA A 420 -6.77 11.67 -11.57
CA ALA A 420 -6.12 11.86 -12.86
C ALA A 420 -7.11 12.36 -13.93
N ALA A 421 -8.35 11.87 -13.89
CA ALA A 421 -9.42 12.38 -14.75
C ALA A 421 -9.82 13.82 -14.36
N GLU A 422 -9.90 14.15 -13.07
CA GLU A 422 -10.16 15.52 -12.61
C GLU A 422 -9.05 16.49 -13.09
N ILE A 423 -7.78 16.10 -12.96
CA ILE A 423 -6.64 16.90 -13.46
C ILE A 423 -6.80 17.15 -14.95
N THR A 424 -7.07 16.10 -15.73
CA THR A 424 -7.23 16.19 -17.18
C THR A 424 -8.41 17.12 -17.55
N ALA A 425 -9.54 17.00 -16.87
CA ALA A 425 -10.72 17.82 -17.09
C ALA A 425 -10.49 19.29 -16.78
N ARG A 426 -9.83 19.60 -15.66
CA ARG A 426 -9.65 20.97 -15.17
C ARG A 426 -8.47 21.70 -15.82
N GLU A 427 -7.38 20.99 -16.09
CA GLU A 427 -6.18 21.59 -16.69
C GLU A 427 -6.25 21.61 -18.23
N GLY A 428 -7.14 20.82 -18.84
CA GLY A 428 -7.17 20.59 -20.31
C GLY A 428 -5.91 19.89 -20.83
N ARG A 429 -5.17 19.23 -19.94
CA ARG A 429 -3.90 18.54 -20.21
C ARG A 429 -3.83 17.29 -19.32
N ASP A 430 -3.24 16.22 -19.85
CA ASP A 430 -3.05 15.02 -19.06
C ASP A 430 -1.99 15.19 -17.95
N PRO A 431 -1.97 14.34 -16.92
CA PRO A 431 -1.00 14.44 -15.82
C PRO A 431 0.47 14.43 -16.28
N GLY A 432 0.81 13.76 -17.39
CA GLY A 432 2.17 13.75 -17.95
C GLY A 432 2.59 15.12 -18.49
N GLU A 433 1.68 15.84 -19.14
CA GLU A 433 1.93 17.22 -19.60
C GLU A 433 2.07 18.20 -18.43
N VAL A 434 1.26 18.02 -17.38
CA VAL A 434 1.38 18.81 -16.14
C VAL A 434 2.74 18.55 -15.47
N TYR A 435 3.16 17.27 -15.39
CA TYR A 435 4.49 16.90 -14.89
C TYR A 435 5.62 17.54 -15.69
N ALA A 436 5.52 17.50 -17.03
CA ALA A 436 6.51 18.15 -17.90
C ALA A 436 6.60 19.66 -17.68
N ALA A 437 5.49 20.34 -17.36
CA ALA A 437 5.49 21.74 -17.01
C ALA A 437 6.14 21.99 -15.64
N LEU A 438 5.81 21.20 -14.63
CA LEU A 438 6.40 21.28 -13.29
C LEU A 438 7.91 21.08 -13.32
N THR A 439 8.39 20.08 -14.05
CA THR A 439 9.83 19.76 -14.09
C THR A 439 10.65 20.75 -14.90
N ARG A 440 10.06 21.50 -15.85
CA ARG A 440 10.74 22.64 -16.51
C ARG A 440 11.06 23.74 -15.52
N GLU A 441 10.22 23.93 -14.51
CA GLU A 441 10.40 25.00 -13.52
C GLU A 441 11.22 24.52 -12.31
N LEU A 442 10.91 23.33 -11.79
CA LEU A 442 11.47 22.84 -10.53
C LEU A 442 12.66 21.89 -10.70
N GLY A 443 13.04 21.57 -11.94
CA GLY A 443 14.04 20.57 -12.27
C GLY A 443 13.43 19.17 -12.40
N ARG A 444 14.03 18.36 -13.27
CA ARG A 444 13.61 16.98 -13.52
C ARG A 444 14.51 16.01 -12.77
N PRO A 445 14.00 15.22 -11.80
CA PRO A 445 14.81 14.24 -11.11
C PRO A 445 15.09 13.00 -11.98
N ALA A 446 16.28 12.43 -11.83
CA ALA A 446 16.61 11.08 -12.23
C ALA A 446 16.51 10.19 -10.98
N ASN A 447 15.79 9.07 -11.06
CA ASN A 447 15.59 8.13 -9.96
C ASN A 447 16.26 6.80 -10.25
N GLY A 448 16.72 6.12 -9.21
CA GLY A 448 17.32 4.79 -9.30
C GLY A 448 17.19 4.01 -8.00
N ARG A 449 17.25 2.67 -8.13
CA ARG A 449 17.21 1.75 -7.00
C ARG A 449 18.16 0.59 -7.21
N VAL A 450 18.90 0.24 -6.17
CA VAL A 450 19.73 -0.97 -6.08
C VAL A 450 19.11 -1.90 -5.04
N GLU A 451 19.04 -3.18 -5.34
CA GLU A 451 18.57 -4.21 -4.42
C GLU A 451 19.59 -5.34 -4.39
N ALA A 452 19.88 -5.85 -3.20
CA ALA A 452 20.74 -7.02 -3.03
C ALA A 452 20.25 -7.86 -1.85
N HIS A 453 20.58 -9.16 -1.89
CA HIS A 453 20.26 -10.10 -0.82
C HIS A 453 20.89 -9.66 0.51
N ALA A 454 20.15 -9.83 1.61
CA ALA A 454 20.61 -9.56 2.97
C ALA A 454 20.09 -10.60 3.94
N SER A 455 21.01 -11.29 4.62
CA SER A 455 20.66 -12.18 5.73
C SER A 455 20.01 -11.40 6.90
N PRO A 456 19.31 -12.06 7.82
CA PRO A 456 18.75 -11.42 9.01
C PRO A 456 19.78 -10.63 9.83
N ALA A 457 21.01 -11.15 9.95
CA ALA A 457 22.10 -10.45 10.64
C ALA A 457 22.50 -9.15 9.91
N GLN A 458 22.64 -9.21 8.59
CA GLN A 458 22.92 -8.03 7.76
C GLN A 458 21.78 -7.01 7.81
N LYS A 459 20.52 -7.46 7.79
CA LYS A 459 19.35 -6.57 7.94
C LYS A 459 19.38 -5.83 9.28
N LYS A 460 19.80 -6.50 10.37
CA LYS A 460 19.96 -5.88 11.69
C LYS A 460 21.04 -4.79 11.68
N ILE A 461 22.20 -5.06 11.04
CA ILE A 461 23.29 -4.08 10.89
C ILE A 461 22.78 -2.85 10.12
N LEU A 462 22.11 -3.07 8.98
CA LEU A 462 21.60 -2.00 8.13
C LEU A 462 20.51 -1.17 8.82
N SER A 463 19.64 -1.80 9.63
CA SER A 463 18.63 -1.08 10.42
C SER A 463 19.25 -0.17 11.50
N ALA A 464 20.46 -0.48 11.94
CA ALA A 464 21.21 0.26 12.96
C ALA A 464 22.27 1.20 12.36
N LEU A 465 22.22 1.46 11.04
CA LEU A 465 23.10 2.45 10.41
C LEU A 465 23.02 3.79 11.12
N SER A 466 24.18 4.37 11.39
CA SER A 466 24.29 5.66 12.10
C SER A 466 25.01 6.70 11.23
N PRO A 467 24.83 8.01 11.52
CA PRO A 467 25.49 9.08 10.78
C PRO A 467 27.02 8.95 10.76
N GLU A 468 27.64 8.40 11.81
CA GLU A 468 29.08 8.25 11.96
C GLU A 468 29.68 7.21 10.98
N GLN A 469 28.84 6.34 10.43
CA GLN A 469 29.23 5.35 9.43
C GLN A 469 29.31 5.94 8.01
N VAL A 470 28.72 7.12 7.80
CA VAL A 470 28.83 7.90 6.58
C VAL A 470 30.13 8.70 6.65
N LYS A 471 31.19 8.16 6.01
CA LYS A 471 32.50 8.81 6.01
C LYS A 471 32.56 9.87 4.90
N GLY A 472 33.10 11.04 5.23
CA GLY A 472 33.25 12.17 4.31
C GLY A 472 32.17 13.24 4.49
N ASP A 473 32.38 14.37 3.86
CA ASP A 473 31.53 15.56 3.90
C ASP A 473 30.82 15.84 2.56
N SER A 474 31.02 14.95 1.59
CA SER A 474 30.47 15.07 0.23
C SER A 474 29.86 13.75 -0.26
N LEU A 475 28.88 13.87 -1.17
CA LEU A 475 28.23 12.77 -1.90
C LEU A 475 28.17 13.15 -3.37
N ALA A 476 28.73 12.31 -4.23
CA ALA A 476 28.86 12.56 -5.68
C ALA A 476 29.48 13.93 -6.05
N GLY A 477 30.40 14.41 -5.17
CA GLY A 477 31.07 15.70 -5.35
C GLY A 477 30.34 16.92 -4.80
N GLU A 478 29.15 16.75 -4.22
CA GLU A 478 28.40 17.83 -3.54
C GLU A 478 28.51 17.71 -2.03
N LYS A 479 28.55 18.85 -1.35
CA LYS A 479 28.55 18.90 0.12
C LYS A 479 27.29 18.26 0.70
N ILE A 480 27.46 17.35 1.66
CA ILE A 480 26.35 16.76 2.42
C ILE A 480 25.68 17.85 3.26
N GLN A 481 24.35 17.98 3.09
CA GLN A 481 23.52 18.91 3.86
C GLN A 481 22.88 18.24 5.08
N SER A 482 22.50 16.95 4.94
CA SER A 482 21.90 16.23 6.06
C SER A 482 22.19 14.72 6.00
N ILE A 483 22.29 14.12 7.18
CA ILE A 483 22.33 12.67 7.38
C ILE A 483 21.30 12.36 8.45
N ILE A 484 20.27 11.60 8.11
CA ILE A 484 19.18 11.28 9.03
C ILE A 484 18.99 9.78 9.17
N THR A 485 18.66 9.36 10.40
CA THR A 485 18.24 8.01 10.79
C THR A 485 16.86 8.02 11.44
N ARG A 486 16.28 9.22 11.62
CA ARG A 486 14.92 9.45 12.11
C ARG A 486 14.19 10.39 11.16
N ALA A 487 12.92 10.14 10.96
CA ALA A 487 12.11 10.92 10.02
C ALA A 487 11.76 12.31 10.60
N PRO A 488 11.94 13.40 9.82
CA PRO A 488 11.69 14.76 10.33
C PRO A 488 10.25 15.03 10.74
N GLY A 489 9.27 14.31 10.17
CA GLY A 489 7.85 14.57 10.43
C GLY A 489 7.37 14.05 11.78
N ASN A 490 7.85 12.90 12.23
CA ASN A 490 7.34 12.23 13.44
C ASN A 490 8.42 11.69 14.37
N ASP A 491 9.68 11.99 14.10
CA ASP A 491 10.85 11.51 14.86
C ASP A 491 10.92 9.96 15.00
N ALA A 492 10.28 9.22 14.12
CA ALA A 492 10.36 7.76 14.12
C ALA A 492 11.62 7.28 13.40
N PRO A 493 12.24 6.15 13.84
CA PRO A 493 13.39 5.57 13.15
C PRO A 493 13.03 5.18 11.71
N ILE A 494 13.88 5.55 10.73
CA ILE A 494 13.67 5.18 9.33
C ILE A 494 14.12 3.76 9.02
N GLY A 495 14.78 3.09 9.96
CA GLY A 495 15.31 1.74 9.81
C GLY A 495 16.46 1.66 8.81
N GLY A 496 17.34 2.65 8.83
CA GLY A 496 18.48 2.82 7.93
C GLY A 496 19.03 4.24 7.98
N VAL A 497 19.65 4.69 6.90
CA VAL A 497 20.21 6.05 6.77
C VAL A 497 19.73 6.71 5.47
N LYS A 498 19.47 8.03 5.54
CA LYS A 498 19.27 8.88 4.36
C LYS A 498 20.32 10.00 4.39
N VAL A 499 21.01 10.20 3.28
CA VAL A 499 22.01 11.25 3.07
C VAL A 499 21.54 12.16 1.95
N SER A 500 21.55 13.46 2.16
CA SER A 500 21.07 14.44 1.18
C SER A 500 22.10 15.53 0.94
N THR A 501 22.18 15.96 -0.32
CA THR A 501 22.93 17.14 -0.80
C THR A 501 21.95 18.18 -1.35
N GLU A 502 22.42 19.19 -2.04
CA GLU A 502 21.58 20.21 -2.67
C GLU A 502 20.74 19.65 -3.82
N THR A 503 21.34 18.77 -4.65
CA THR A 503 20.68 18.27 -5.86
C THR A 503 20.42 16.77 -5.85
N GLY A 504 20.83 16.04 -4.82
CA GLY A 504 20.65 14.60 -4.77
C GLY A 504 20.55 14.02 -3.37
N TRP A 505 20.11 12.77 -3.29
CA TRP A 505 20.06 12.00 -2.05
C TRP A 505 20.11 10.50 -2.32
N PHE A 506 20.49 9.75 -1.29
CA PHE A 506 20.20 8.31 -1.21
C PHE A 506 19.59 7.95 0.15
N ALA A 507 18.86 6.82 0.17
CA ALA A 507 18.41 6.18 1.39
C ALA A 507 18.70 4.68 1.31
N ALA A 508 19.37 4.12 2.31
CA ALA A 508 19.71 2.70 2.40
C ALA A 508 18.99 2.07 3.59
N ARG A 509 18.23 0.98 3.36
CA ARG A 509 17.47 0.28 4.39
C ARG A 509 17.21 -1.19 4.02
N PRO A 510 17.07 -2.10 5.00
CA PRO A 510 16.59 -3.45 4.75
C PRO A 510 15.11 -3.46 4.36
N SER A 511 14.71 -4.45 3.58
CA SER A 511 13.28 -4.74 3.36
C SER A 511 12.66 -5.31 4.65
N GLY A 512 11.43 -4.88 4.95
CA GLY A 512 10.67 -5.42 6.08
C GLY A 512 10.09 -6.82 5.80
N THR A 513 9.86 -7.15 4.52
CA THR A 513 9.13 -8.35 4.09
C THR A 513 9.98 -9.36 3.32
N GLU A 514 11.10 -8.93 2.76
CA GLU A 514 11.98 -9.74 1.90
C GLU A 514 13.39 -9.81 2.49
N ASP A 515 14.16 -10.85 2.16
CA ASP A 515 15.57 -10.99 2.58
C ASP A 515 16.51 -10.23 1.65
N ILE A 516 16.21 -8.93 1.50
CA ILE A 516 17.00 -7.98 0.71
C ILE A 516 17.18 -6.66 1.45
N TYR A 517 18.15 -5.86 1.01
CA TYR A 517 18.18 -4.43 1.28
C TYR A 517 17.96 -3.63 0.01
N LYS A 518 17.55 -2.38 0.17
CA LYS A 518 17.27 -1.44 -0.91
C LYS A 518 18.05 -0.15 -0.69
N ILE A 519 18.71 0.32 -1.75
CA ILE A 519 19.27 1.66 -1.84
C ILE A 519 18.44 2.43 -2.85
N TYR A 520 17.75 3.45 -2.40
CA TYR A 520 17.04 4.41 -3.24
C TYR A 520 17.94 5.59 -3.49
N GLY A 521 17.94 6.14 -4.68
CA GLY A 521 18.68 7.34 -5.02
C GLY A 521 17.92 8.24 -5.99
N GLU A 522 18.14 9.53 -5.85
CA GLU A 522 17.58 10.55 -6.74
C GLU A 522 18.61 11.67 -6.96
N SER A 523 18.60 12.23 -8.17
CA SER A 523 19.44 13.37 -8.53
C SER A 523 18.75 14.32 -9.50
N PHE A 524 18.80 15.60 -9.22
CA PHE A 524 18.44 16.69 -10.16
C PHE A 524 19.60 17.09 -11.07
N GLY A 525 20.81 16.59 -10.82
CA GLY A 525 21.99 16.75 -11.68
C GLY A 525 22.09 15.74 -12.80
N GLY A 526 21.03 14.90 -12.99
CA GLY A 526 20.93 13.96 -14.09
C GLY A 526 21.48 12.56 -13.78
N ARG A 527 21.50 11.72 -14.82
CA ARG A 527 21.79 10.29 -14.68
C ARG A 527 23.22 9.99 -14.19
N GLU A 528 24.22 10.71 -14.68
CA GLU A 528 25.61 10.49 -14.27
C GLU A 528 25.84 10.79 -12.78
N GLN A 529 25.20 11.84 -12.25
CA GLN A 529 25.28 12.13 -10.81
C GLN A 529 24.56 11.07 -10.01
N LEU A 530 23.38 10.63 -10.46
CA LEU A 530 22.64 9.55 -9.82
C LEU A 530 23.47 8.26 -9.73
N ASP A 531 24.14 7.87 -10.83
CA ASP A 531 24.95 6.65 -10.86
C ASP A 531 26.13 6.73 -9.87
N ARG A 532 26.74 7.94 -9.70
CA ARG A 532 27.75 8.18 -8.66
C ARG A 532 27.17 8.10 -7.26
N ILE A 533 26.00 8.70 -7.02
CA ILE A 533 25.30 8.62 -5.73
C ILE A 533 25.06 7.16 -5.34
N LEU A 534 24.53 6.35 -6.25
CA LEU A 534 24.24 4.94 -5.98
C LEU A 534 25.52 4.11 -5.74
N ALA A 535 26.60 4.39 -6.45
CA ALA A 535 27.90 3.72 -6.26
C ALA A 535 28.53 4.07 -4.90
N GLU A 536 28.48 5.35 -4.50
CA GLU A 536 28.99 5.79 -3.19
C GLU A 536 28.10 5.24 -2.05
N ALA A 537 26.78 5.24 -2.22
CA ALA A 537 25.85 4.64 -1.27
C ALA A 537 26.11 3.14 -1.08
N GLN A 538 26.38 2.40 -2.17
CA GLN A 538 26.77 0.99 -2.10
C GLN A 538 28.07 0.79 -1.30
N THR A 539 29.07 1.64 -1.51
CA THR A 539 30.33 1.61 -0.76
C THR A 539 30.11 1.81 0.75
N ILE A 540 29.21 2.72 1.14
CA ILE A 540 28.84 2.96 2.54
C ILE A 540 28.16 1.73 3.15
N VAL A 541 27.23 1.13 2.43
CA VAL A 541 26.53 -0.09 2.85
C VAL A 541 27.50 -1.26 3.02
N ASP A 542 28.39 -1.48 2.04
CA ASP A 542 29.39 -2.57 2.08
C ASP A 542 30.35 -2.42 3.25
N ALA A 543 30.81 -1.19 3.52
CA ALA A 543 31.68 -0.89 4.67
C ALA A 543 30.98 -1.18 6.01
N ALA A 544 29.69 -0.82 6.14
CA ALA A 544 28.92 -1.08 7.34
C ALA A 544 28.70 -2.58 7.58
N LEU A 545 28.42 -3.34 6.52
CA LEU A 545 28.26 -4.79 6.58
C LEU A 545 29.58 -5.50 6.97
N ALA A 546 30.72 -5.05 6.43
CA ALA A 546 32.02 -5.59 6.77
C ALA A 546 32.39 -5.36 8.26
N LEU A 547 32.14 -4.15 8.79
CA LEU A 547 32.38 -3.82 10.21
C LEU A 547 31.51 -4.66 11.14
N GLY A 548 30.24 -4.88 10.79
CA GLY A 548 29.32 -5.69 11.57
C GLY A 548 29.69 -7.18 11.60
N ALA A 549 30.27 -7.72 10.53
CA ALA A 549 30.75 -9.11 10.47
C ALA A 549 31.91 -9.34 11.48
N HIS A 550 32.86 -8.42 11.54
CA HIS A 550 33.99 -8.50 12.50
C HIS A 550 33.57 -8.36 13.97
N ALA A 551 32.54 -7.57 14.27
CA ALA A 551 32.03 -7.43 15.63
C ALA A 551 31.36 -8.72 16.15
N HIS A 552 30.73 -9.51 15.28
CA HIS A 552 30.15 -10.81 15.65
C HIS A 552 31.19 -11.93 15.87
N GLU A 553 32.28 -11.94 15.11
CA GLU A 553 33.35 -12.91 15.30
C GLU A 553 34.15 -12.66 16.61
N GLY A 554 34.24 -11.39 17.05
CA GLY A 554 34.95 -11.01 18.29
C GLY A 554 34.12 -11.29 19.57
N SER A 555 32.80 -11.45 19.49
CA SER A 555 31.93 -11.74 20.64
C SER A 555 31.68 -13.23 20.88
N SER A 556 32.20 -14.09 19.99
CA SER A 556 32.09 -15.56 20.07
C SER A 556 33.39 -16.23 20.58
N ARG A 557 34.33 -15.45 21.13
CA ARG A 557 35.54 -15.96 21.80
C ARG A 557 35.53 -15.73 23.29
#